data_095f1c360592dfc8817f172021063a9e
#
_entry.id   095f1c360592dfc8817f172021063a9e
#
_cell.length_a   1.000
_cell.length_b   1.000
_cell.length_c   1.000
_cell.angle_alpha   90.00
_cell.angle_beta   90.00
_cell.angle_gamma   90.00
#
_symmetry.space_group_name_H-M   'P 1'
#
loop_
_entity.id
_entity.type
_entity.pdbx_description
1 polymer ?
#
loop_
_entity_poly.entity_id
_entity_poly.type
_entity_poly.pdbx_seq_one_letter_code
_entity_poly.pdbx_strand_id
1 'polypeptide(L)'
;RHSLPVFGNRIRDLKPTGPDQVWVADLTYLRTTEGFVFLALVMDAWSRKIVGSHVSSSLESQGCQEALQEALKGLRAGGGKPIHHSDRGCQYCCHAYVQKLQENGLGISMTEEMHCYENGKAERVIGTLKWEYGLDGIRATKADWVRAVEEAIRAYNEQRPHNGIQGRIPAQMHATG
;
A
#
# COMPACT_ATOMS: atom_id res chain seq x y z
N ARG A 1 -9.43 18.80 10.05
CA ARG A 1 -7.96 18.95 10.27
C ARG A 1 -7.64 18.37 11.64
N HIS A 2 -6.67 17.49 11.72
CA HIS A 2 -6.14 16.93 12.96
C HIS A 2 -4.80 17.60 13.30
N SER A 3 -4.39 17.54 14.57
CA SER A 3 -3.13 18.10 15.08
C SER A 3 -1.93 17.13 14.95
N LEU A 4 -2.10 16.03 14.23
CA LEU A 4 -1.06 15.01 14.07
C LEU A 4 0.05 15.47 13.12
N PRO A 5 1.27 14.91 13.23
CA PRO A 5 2.40 15.28 12.38
C PRO A 5 2.09 15.06 10.90
N VAL A 6 2.45 16.05 10.08
CA VAL A 6 2.31 16.03 8.63
C VAL A 6 3.69 16.26 8.01
N PHE A 7 4.03 15.47 7.01
CA PHE A 7 5.30 15.54 6.29
C PHE A 7 5.09 16.06 4.87
N GLY A 8 6.10 16.76 4.32
CA GLY A 8 6.04 17.25 2.95
C GLY A 8 6.13 16.15 1.91
N ASN A 9 5.71 16.46 0.68
CA ASN A 9 5.84 15.54 -0.44
C ASN A 9 7.29 15.46 -0.93
N ARG A 10 7.90 14.29 -0.74
CA ARG A 10 9.30 14.03 -1.12
C ARG A 10 9.43 13.24 -2.43
N ILE A 11 8.31 12.84 -3.03
CA ILE A 11 8.32 11.99 -4.23
C ILE A 11 7.82 12.68 -5.49
N ARG A 12 7.43 13.96 -5.41
CA ARG A 12 6.86 14.72 -6.54
C ARG A 12 7.69 14.59 -7.82
N ASP A 13 8.99 14.82 -7.73
CA ASP A 13 9.92 14.79 -8.86
C ASP A 13 10.78 13.52 -8.87
N LEU A 14 10.52 12.58 -7.98
CA LEU A 14 11.30 11.38 -7.83
C LEU A 14 10.74 10.27 -8.73
N LYS A 15 11.58 9.80 -9.66
CA LYS A 15 11.28 8.61 -10.48
C LYS A 15 12.12 7.45 -9.98
N PRO A 16 11.52 6.45 -9.31
CA PRO A 16 12.27 5.29 -8.86
C PRO A 16 12.85 4.54 -10.06
N THR A 17 14.10 4.13 -9.94
CA THR A 17 14.87 3.40 -10.94
C THR A 17 15.08 1.92 -10.59
N GLY A 18 14.63 1.51 -9.42
CA GLY A 18 14.71 0.15 -8.92
C GLY A 18 13.68 -0.12 -7.81
N PRO A 19 13.57 -1.38 -7.38
CA PRO A 19 12.65 -1.76 -6.32
C PRO A 19 13.05 -1.15 -4.96
N ASP A 20 12.08 -1.03 -4.08
CA ASP A 20 12.27 -0.60 -2.70
C ASP A 20 12.89 0.79 -2.52
N GLN A 21 12.73 1.67 -3.52
CA GLN A 21 13.09 3.08 -3.40
C GLN A 21 11.93 3.96 -2.92
N VAL A 22 10.72 3.67 -3.41
CA VAL A 22 9.49 4.36 -3.03
C VAL A 22 8.39 3.33 -2.83
N TRP A 23 7.78 3.35 -1.66
CA TRP A 23 6.54 2.64 -1.38
C TRP A 23 5.38 3.60 -1.29
N VAL A 24 4.26 3.25 -1.88
CA VAL A 24 3.00 3.99 -1.76
C VAL A 24 2.00 3.15 -0.97
N ALA A 25 1.31 3.79 -0.03
CA ALA A 25 0.36 3.12 0.84
C ALA A 25 -1.01 3.77 0.74
N ASP A 26 -2.04 2.95 0.87
CA ASP A 26 -3.43 3.39 0.89
C ASP A 26 -4.31 2.39 1.65
N LEU A 27 -5.49 2.84 2.02
CA LEU A 27 -6.46 2.10 2.80
C LEU A 27 -7.83 2.17 2.12
N THR A 28 -8.50 1.04 2.04
CA THR A 28 -9.87 0.99 1.53
C THR A 28 -10.77 0.12 2.39
N TYR A 29 -12.08 0.34 2.30
CA TYR A 29 -13.06 -0.52 2.95
C TYR A 29 -13.55 -1.62 2.01
N LEU A 30 -13.90 -2.76 2.58
CA LEU A 30 -14.50 -3.92 1.95
C LEU A 30 -15.82 -4.23 2.66
N ARG A 31 -16.88 -4.51 1.90
CA ARG A 31 -18.22 -4.70 2.46
C ARG A 31 -18.42 -6.11 2.98
N THR A 32 -18.96 -6.23 4.20
CA THR A 32 -19.51 -7.48 4.73
C THR A 32 -21.02 -7.43 4.82
N THR A 33 -21.66 -8.54 5.11
CA THR A 33 -23.12 -8.56 5.36
C THR A 33 -23.53 -7.78 6.60
N GLU A 34 -22.60 -7.51 7.52
CA GLU A 34 -22.87 -6.82 8.80
C GLU A 34 -22.17 -5.44 8.90
N GLY A 35 -21.48 -5.00 7.85
CA GLY A 35 -20.78 -3.73 7.87
C GLY A 35 -19.54 -3.72 6.96
N PHE A 36 -18.39 -3.36 7.52
CA PHE A 36 -17.15 -3.21 6.76
C PHE A 36 -15.96 -3.85 7.47
N VAL A 37 -14.98 -4.29 6.67
CA VAL A 37 -13.60 -4.50 7.08
C VAL A 37 -12.71 -3.60 6.22
N PHE A 38 -11.46 -3.44 6.61
CA PHE A 38 -10.55 -2.47 6.00
C PHE A 38 -9.32 -3.18 5.46
N LEU A 39 -8.95 -2.87 4.22
CA LEU A 39 -7.76 -3.38 3.56
C LEU A 39 -6.72 -2.27 3.50
N ALA A 40 -5.61 -2.46 4.18
CA ALA A 40 -4.41 -1.64 4.04
C ALA A 40 -3.44 -2.30 3.05
N LEU A 41 -2.86 -1.50 2.15
CA LEU A 41 -1.90 -1.94 1.14
C LEU A 41 -0.64 -1.10 1.19
N VAL A 42 0.49 -1.75 0.90
CA VAL A 42 1.77 -1.11 0.57
C VAL A 42 2.24 -1.66 -0.77
N MET A 43 2.54 -0.80 -1.71
CA MET A 43 2.97 -1.16 -3.07
C MET A 43 4.31 -0.51 -3.39
N ASP A 44 5.21 -1.26 -4.01
CA ASP A 44 6.43 -0.70 -4.59
C ASP A 44 6.10 0.13 -5.84
N ALA A 45 6.51 1.40 -5.84
CA ALA A 45 6.13 2.33 -6.90
C ALA A 45 6.84 2.07 -8.24
N TRP A 46 7.96 1.36 -8.24
CA TRP A 46 8.70 1.00 -9.45
C TRP A 46 8.14 -0.25 -10.11
N SER A 47 8.09 -1.35 -9.38
CA SER A 47 7.67 -2.65 -9.91
C SER A 47 6.15 -2.84 -9.95
N ARG A 48 5.39 -2.00 -9.25
CA ARG A 48 3.94 -2.14 -9.01
C ARG A 48 3.56 -3.35 -8.15
N LYS A 49 4.53 -4.07 -7.59
CA LYS A 49 4.28 -5.19 -6.69
C LYS A 49 3.67 -4.71 -5.39
N ILE A 50 2.58 -5.35 -4.96
CA ILE A 50 2.05 -5.20 -3.60
C ILE A 50 3.00 -5.95 -2.68
N VAL A 51 3.68 -5.22 -1.81
CA VAL A 51 4.72 -5.75 -0.92
C VAL A 51 4.22 -5.99 0.50
N GLY A 52 3.08 -5.40 0.86
CA GLY A 52 2.43 -5.64 2.15
C GLY A 52 0.94 -5.39 2.08
N SER A 53 0.18 -6.17 2.85
CA SER A 53 -1.27 -6.04 2.95
C SER A 53 -1.79 -6.54 4.29
N HIS A 54 -2.91 -5.99 4.74
CA HIS A 54 -3.59 -6.50 5.91
C HIS A 54 -5.08 -6.17 5.88
N VAL A 55 -5.92 -7.14 6.26
CA VAL A 55 -7.37 -6.95 6.43
C VAL A 55 -7.68 -6.84 7.92
N SER A 56 -8.22 -5.72 8.36
CA SER A 56 -8.58 -5.46 9.75
C SER A 56 -10.08 -5.22 9.93
N SER A 57 -10.57 -5.47 11.14
CA SER A 57 -11.97 -5.17 11.52
C SER A 57 -12.16 -3.71 11.96
N SER A 58 -11.07 -2.97 12.15
CA SER A 58 -11.05 -1.59 12.65
C SER A 58 -10.36 -0.67 11.65
N LEU A 59 -10.82 0.57 11.58
CA LEU A 59 -10.20 1.64 10.80
C LEU A 59 -8.99 2.28 11.52
N GLU A 60 -8.58 1.74 12.64
CA GLU A 60 -7.41 2.21 13.39
C GLU A 60 -6.11 1.98 12.63
N SER A 61 -5.06 2.67 13.03
CA SER A 61 -3.74 2.61 12.40
C SER A 61 -3.06 1.23 12.47
N GLN A 62 -3.52 0.35 13.35
CA GLN A 62 -2.92 -0.97 13.53
C GLN A 62 -2.97 -1.79 12.23
N GLY A 63 -4.07 -1.76 11.50
CA GLY A 63 -4.17 -2.46 10.20
C GLY A 63 -3.12 -1.98 9.20
N CYS A 64 -2.88 -0.66 9.15
CA CYS A 64 -1.81 -0.08 8.33
C CYS A 64 -0.42 -0.49 8.83
N GLN A 65 -0.21 -0.57 10.15
CA GLN A 65 1.05 -1.01 10.74
C GLN A 65 1.37 -2.48 10.43
N GLU A 66 0.36 -3.35 10.41
CA GLU A 66 0.52 -4.76 10.04
C GLU A 66 0.89 -4.91 8.55
N ALA A 67 0.23 -4.15 7.66
CA ALA A 67 0.60 -4.12 6.24
C ALA A 67 2.04 -3.63 6.03
N LEU A 68 2.45 -2.58 6.76
CA LEU A 68 3.83 -2.10 6.75
C LEU A 68 4.81 -3.15 7.27
N GLN A 69 4.46 -3.86 8.34
CA GLN A 69 5.30 -4.92 8.91
C GLN A 69 5.52 -6.06 7.91
N GLU A 70 4.50 -6.44 7.16
CA GLU A 70 4.63 -7.43 6.10
C GLU A 70 5.58 -6.94 4.99
N ALA A 71 5.42 -5.70 4.55
CA ALA A 71 6.32 -5.09 3.56
C ALA A 71 7.78 -5.08 4.03
N LEU A 72 8.02 -4.73 5.30
CA LEU A 72 9.36 -4.69 5.90
C LEU A 72 10.05 -6.06 5.93
N LYS A 73 9.29 -7.15 6.12
CA LYS A 73 9.84 -8.52 6.08
C LYS A 73 10.41 -8.88 4.71
N GLY A 74 9.88 -8.30 3.65
CA GLY A 74 10.33 -8.53 2.27
C GLY A 74 11.52 -7.68 1.83
N LEU A 75 11.95 -6.71 2.64
CA LEU A 75 13.11 -5.88 2.31
C LEU A 75 14.40 -6.70 2.26
N ARG A 76 15.18 -6.46 1.21
CA ARG A 76 16.49 -7.11 1.05
C ARG A 76 17.48 -6.62 2.11
N ALA A 77 18.21 -7.55 2.71
CA ALA A 77 19.30 -7.21 3.62
C ALA A 77 20.38 -6.39 2.88
N GLY A 78 20.78 -5.27 3.47
CA GLY A 78 21.79 -4.38 2.87
C GLY A 78 21.25 -3.47 1.74
N GLY A 79 19.97 -3.57 1.37
CA GLY A 79 19.32 -2.64 0.46
C GLY A 79 19.10 -1.26 1.07
N GLY A 80 18.78 -0.28 0.23
CA GLY A 80 18.35 1.05 0.67
C GLY A 80 17.05 0.98 1.46
N LYS A 81 16.72 2.08 2.15
CA LYS A 81 15.45 2.21 2.85
C LYS A 81 14.49 3.01 1.98
N PRO A 82 13.28 2.49 1.71
CA PRO A 82 12.30 3.19 0.88
C PRO A 82 11.81 4.50 1.51
N ILE A 83 11.38 5.42 0.66
CA ILE A 83 10.51 6.52 1.06
C ILE A 83 9.08 5.98 1.05
N HIS A 84 8.43 6.00 2.21
CA HIS A 84 7.03 5.64 2.35
C HIS A 84 6.15 6.86 2.07
N HIS A 85 5.26 6.76 1.10
CA HIS A 85 4.33 7.83 0.73
C HIS A 85 2.88 7.39 0.95
N SER A 86 2.10 8.26 1.58
CA SER A 86 0.67 8.05 1.84
C SER A 86 -0.11 9.36 1.71
N ASP A 87 -1.42 9.30 1.80
CA ASP A 87 -2.23 10.46 2.07
C ASP A 87 -2.03 10.97 3.51
N ARG A 88 -2.77 12.03 3.88
CA ARG A 88 -2.76 12.61 5.24
C ARG A 88 -3.85 12.04 6.13
N GLY A 89 -4.30 10.82 5.88
CA GLY A 89 -5.24 10.12 6.74
C GLY A 89 -4.70 9.97 8.16
N CYS A 90 -5.59 10.03 9.15
CA CYS A 90 -5.19 9.94 10.57
C CYS A 90 -4.45 8.63 10.89
N GLN A 91 -4.69 7.56 10.14
CA GLN A 91 -4.01 6.28 10.27
C GLN A 91 -2.51 6.40 9.99
N TYR A 92 -2.14 7.20 8.97
CA TYR A 92 -0.75 7.41 8.56
C TYR A 92 -0.05 8.55 9.32
N CYS A 93 -0.82 9.52 9.82
CA CYS A 93 -0.31 10.63 10.60
C CYS A 93 -0.17 10.33 12.10
N CYS A 94 -0.72 9.22 12.60
CA CYS A 94 -0.65 8.91 14.03
C CYS A 94 0.79 8.62 14.49
N HIS A 95 1.08 8.97 15.74
CA HIS A 95 2.42 8.82 16.31
C HIS A 95 2.96 7.39 16.19
N ALA A 96 2.13 6.37 16.44
CA ALA A 96 2.54 4.98 16.40
C ALA A 96 3.00 4.56 14.98
N TYR A 97 2.30 5.01 13.93
CA TYR A 97 2.68 4.72 12.54
C TYR A 97 3.95 5.45 12.14
N VAL A 98 4.04 6.74 12.43
CA VAL A 98 5.22 7.57 12.16
C VAL A 98 6.45 7.02 12.90
N GLN A 99 6.31 6.66 14.17
CA GLN A 99 7.38 6.05 14.95
C GLN A 99 7.86 4.75 14.29
N LYS A 100 6.95 3.89 13.85
CA LYS A 100 7.31 2.63 13.17
C LYS A 100 8.11 2.86 11.88
N LEU A 101 7.75 3.88 11.09
CA LEU A 101 8.53 4.28 9.92
C LEU A 101 9.94 4.74 10.31
N GLN A 102 10.06 5.60 11.31
CA GLN A 102 11.33 6.15 11.78
C GLN A 102 12.24 5.09 12.38
N GLU A 103 11.73 4.19 13.22
CA GLU A 103 12.47 3.09 13.83
C GLU A 103 13.05 2.11 12.79
N ASN A 104 12.38 1.98 11.64
CA ASN A 104 12.86 1.15 10.53
C ASN A 104 13.70 1.95 9.51
N GLY A 105 13.95 3.23 9.76
CA GLY A 105 14.78 4.09 8.91
C GLY A 105 14.15 4.48 7.57
N LEU A 106 12.82 4.38 7.42
CA LEU A 106 12.14 4.77 6.20
C LEU A 106 12.02 6.30 6.09
N GLY A 107 12.17 6.82 4.88
CA GLY A 107 11.78 8.19 4.60
C GLY A 107 10.26 8.34 4.66
N ILE A 108 9.77 9.50 5.12
CA ILE A 108 8.33 9.77 5.22
C ILE A 108 7.96 10.87 4.23
N SER A 109 6.92 10.61 3.45
CA SER A 109 6.36 11.52 2.46
C SER A 109 4.84 11.45 2.52
N MET A 110 4.17 12.59 2.37
CA MET A 110 2.70 12.64 2.36
C MET A 110 2.23 13.55 1.23
N THR A 111 1.01 13.29 0.72
CA THR A 111 0.34 14.17 -0.25
C THR A 111 0.20 15.58 0.30
N GLU A 112 0.22 16.59 -0.56
CA GLU A 112 -0.10 17.96 -0.19
C GLU A 112 -1.60 18.25 -0.37
N GLU A 113 -2.12 19.27 0.34
CA GLU A 113 -3.58 19.51 0.47
C GLU A 113 -4.34 19.71 -0.85
N MET A 114 -3.66 19.97 -1.96
CA MET A 114 -4.26 20.29 -3.26
C MET A 114 -4.03 19.23 -4.35
N HIS A 115 -3.38 18.12 -4.03
CA HIS A 115 -2.90 17.17 -5.03
C HIS A 115 -3.29 15.71 -4.73
N CYS A 116 -4.57 15.39 -4.89
CA CYS A 116 -5.07 14.01 -4.79
C CYS A 116 -4.42 13.05 -5.81
N TYR A 117 -3.80 13.56 -6.88
CA TYR A 117 -3.09 12.73 -7.86
C TYR A 117 -1.77 12.15 -7.37
N GLU A 118 -1.23 12.65 -6.27
CA GLU A 118 0.08 12.24 -5.76
C GLU A 118 0.08 10.81 -5.23
N ASN A 119 -1.04 10.31 -4.71
CA ASN A 119 -1.22 8.90 -4.31
C ASN A 119 -1.93 8.04 -5.38
N GLY A 120 -2.05 8.55 -6.60
CA GLY A 120 -2.80 7.90 -7.68
C GLY A 120 -2.33 6.50 -8.07
N LYS A 121 -1.09 6.12 -7.75
CA LYS A 121 -0.60 4.75 -7.95
C LYS A 121 -1.23 3.78 -6.96
N ALA A 122 -1.33 4.15 -5.69
CA ALA A 122 -1.98 3.35 -4.66
C ALA A 122 -3.49 3.26 -4.90
N GLU A 123 -4.14 4.37 -5.21
CA GLU A 123 -5.56 4.39 -5.58
C GLU A 123 -5.86 3.48 -6.78
N ARG A 124 -5.00 3.51 -7.80
CA ARG A 124 -5.16 2.68 -9.01
C ARG A 124 -5.02 1.20 -8.72
N VAL A 125 -4.11 0.76 -7.87
CA VAL A 125 -3.99 -0.66 -7.52
C VAL A 125 -5.22 -1.13 -6.74
N ILE A 126 -5.74 -0.33 -5.83
CA ILE A 126 -7.00 -0.63 -5.14
C ILE A 126 -8.16 -0.75 -6.12
N GLY A 127 -8.28 0.20 -7.07
CA GLY A 127 -9.25 0.14 -8.15
C GLY A 127 -9.13 -1.16 -8.96
N THR A 128 -7.94 -1.54 -9.37
CA THR A 128 -7.68 -2.80 -10.09
C THR A 128 -8.14 -4.01 -9.29
N LEU A 129 -7.78 -4.09 -8.01
CA LEU A 129 -8.20 -5.21 -7.16
C LEU A 129 -9.72 -5.28 -7.00
N LYS A 130 -10.38 -4.14 -6.87
CA LYS A 130 -11.84 -4.07 -6.78
C LYS A 130 -12.52 -4.53 -8.07
N TRP A 131 -12.12 -3.98 -9.22
CA TRP A 131 -12.81 -4.22 -10.49
C TRP A 131 -12.42 -5.52 -11.18
N GLU A 132 -11.15 -5.88 -11.17
CA GLU A 132 -10.66 -7.06 -11.90
C GLU A 132 -10.66 -8.33 -11.03
N TYR A 133 -10.57 -8.20 -9.70
CA TYR A 133 -10.47 -9.33 -8.77
C TYR A 133 -11.65 -9.46 -7.80
N GLY A 134 -12.73 -8.69 -8.03
CA GLY A 134 -13.99 -8.84 -7.31
C GLY A 134 -13.95 -8.39 -5.85
N LEU A 135 -13.03 -7.46 -5.49
CA LEU A 135 -13.01 -6.89 -4.15
C LEU A 135 -14.03 -5.75 -3.97
N ASP A 136 -14.83 -5.43 -4.97
CA ASP A 136 -15.98 -4.52 -4.89
C ASP A 136 -17.28 -5.21 -4.40
N GLY A 137 -17.28 -6.54 -4.31
CA GLY A 137 -18.41 -7.34 -3.87
C GLY A 137 -18.72 -7.25 -2.37
N ILE A 138 -19.59 -8.14 -1.91
CA ILE A 138 -19.93 -8.33 -0.50
C ILE A 138 -19.56 -9.76 -0.09
N ARG A 139 -18.94 -9.93 1.07
CA ARG A 139 -18.65 -11.24 1.65
C ARG A 139 -19.23 -11.36 3.05
N ALA A 140 -19.46 -12.59 3.50
CA ALA A 140 -20.11 -12.81 4.80
C ALA A 140 -19.20 -12.37 5.95
N THR A 141 -17.93 -12.74 5.93
CA THR A 141 -17.02 -12.58 7.06
C THR A 141 -15.70 -11.92 6.70
N LYS A 142 -14.97 -11.46 7.74
CA LYS A 142 -13.58 -11.01 7.61
C LYS A 142 -12.69 -12.13 7.07
N ALA A 143 -12.87 -13.37 7.52
CA ALA A 143 -12.06 -14.50 7.06
C ALA A 143 -12.24 -14.77 5.56
N ASP A 144 -13.44 -14.59 5.02
CA ASP A 144 -13.70 -14.68 3.57
C ASP A 144 -12.95 -13.57 2.81
N TRP A 145 -12.91 -12.37 3.38
CA TRP A 145 -12.15 -11.27 2.80
C TRP A 145 -10.65 -11.50 2.85
N VAL A 146 -10.10 -12.03 3.95
CA VAL A 146 -8.68 -12.38 4.04
C VAL A 146 -8.28 -13.31 2.91
N ARG A 147 -9.02 -14.40 2.70
CA ARG A 147 -8.76 -15.34 1.60
C ARG A 147 -8.86 -14.69 0.23
N ALA A 148 -9.93 -13.93 -0.01
CA ALA A 148 -10.13 -13.25 -1.29
C ALA A 148 -9.03 -12.22 -1.60
N VAL A 149 -8.60 -11.47 -0.61
CA VAL A 149 -7.51 -10.49 -0.75
C VAL A 149 -6.18 -11.20 -1.03
N GLU A 150 -5.85 -12.27 -0.33
CA GLU A 150 -4.63 -13.04 -0.57
C GLU A 150 -4.58 -13.62 -1.98
N GLU A 151 -5.68 -14.18 -2.46
CA GLU A 151 -5.80 -14.69 -3.83
C GLU A 151 -5.67 -13.58 -4.88
N ALA A 152 -6.36 -12.46 -4.67
CA ALA A 152 -6.32 -11.31 -5.57
C ALA A 152 -4.91 -10.70 -5.66
N ILE A 153 -4.23 -10.51 -4.54
CA ILE A 153 -2.86 -9.97 -4.50
C ILE A 153 -1.88 -10.94 -5.15
N ARG A 154 -2.01 -12.24 -4.92
CA ARG A 154 -1.18 -13.24 -5.58
C ARG A 154 -1.35 -13.19 -7.09
N ALA A 155 -2.58 -13.21 -7.59
CA ALA A 155 -2.86 -13.14 -9.01
C ALA A 155 -2.37 -11.81 -9.62
N TYR A 156 -2.58 -10.69 -8.95
CA TYR A 156 -2.07 -9.38 -9.35
C TYR A 156 -0.54 -9.37 -9.44
N ASN A 157 0.14 -9.85 -8.42
CA ASN A 157 1.61 -9.82 -8.36
C ASN A 157 2.27 -10.80 -9.34
N GLU A 158 1.71 -12.00 -9.54
CA GLU A 158 2.38 -13.11 -10.20
C GLU A 158 1.88 -13.39 -11.63
N GLN A 159 0.70 -12.87 -12.00
CA GLN A 159 0.06 -13.24 -13.26
C GLN A 159 -0.38 -12.05 -14.10
N ARG A 160 -0.57 -10.87 -13.52
CA ARG A 160 -1.14 -9.73 -14.23
C ARG A 160 -0.05 -8.88 -14.92
N PRO A 161 -0.05 -8.79 -16.28
CA PRO A 161 0.75 -7.80 -16.98
C PRO A 161 0.30 -6.37 -16.64
N HIS A 162 1.24 -5.46 -16.45
CA HIS A 162 0.94 -4.09 -16.04
C HIS A 162 1.50 -3.08 -17.04
N ASN A 163 0.62 -2.26 -17.66
CA ASN A 163 1.03 -1.27 -18.67
C ASN A 163 2.05 -0.26 -18.14
N GLY A 164 1.95 0.13 -16.88
CA GLY A 164 2.89 1.07 -16.24
C GLY A 164 4.32 0.55 -16.08
N ILE A 165 4.57 -0.72 -16.36
CA ILE A 165 5.87 -1.37 -16.39
C ILE A 165 6.09 -2.15 -17.71
N GLN A 166 5.57 -1.59 -18.81
CA GLN A 166 5.75 -2.12 -20.17
C GLN A 166 5.21 -3.55 -20.36
N GLY A 167 4.09 -3.87 -19.73
CA GLY A 167 3.46 -5.20 -19.82
C GLY A 167 4.15 -6.28 -18.99
N ARG A 168 5.13 -5.94 -18.16
CA ARG A 168 5.76 -6.91 -17.25
C ARG A 168 4.85 -7.28 -16.09
N ILE A 169 5.13 -8.39 -15.47
CA ILE A 169 4.45 -8.88 -14.27
C ILE A 169 5.13 -8.29 -13.04
N PRO A 170 4.38 -7.72 -12.06
CA PRO A 170 4.96 -7.01 -10.92
C PRO A 170 6.01 -7.80 -10.13
N ALA A 171 5.76 -9.07 -9.80
CA ALA A 171 6.72 -9.88 -9.05
C ALA A 171 8.00 -10.14 -9.84
N GLN A 172 7.90 -10.39 -11.15
CA GLN A 172 9.07 -10.57 -12.03
C GLN A 172 9.86 -9.27 -12.14
N MET A 173 9.18 -8.14 -12.37
CA MET A 173 9.83 -6.83 -12.41
C MET A 173 10.59 -6.55 -11.12
N HIS A 174 9.95 -6.76 -9.97
CA HIS A 174 10.56 -6.52 -8.65
C HIS A 174 11.82 -7.35 -8.42
N ALA A 175 11.88 -8.56 -8.94
CA ALA A 175 13.02 -9.46 -8.81
C ALA A 175 14.24 -9.07 -9.69
N THR A 176 14.06 -8.20 -10.68
CA THR A 176 15.13 -7.80 -11.63
C THR A 176 16.00 -6.64 -11.13
N GLY A 177 15.62 -5.99 -10.02
CA GLY A 177 16.33 -4.83 -9.47
C GLY A 177 17.33 -5.14 -8.38
#